data_23e95b907ac9f7184092dc7cf6e9b100
#
_entry.id   23e95b907ac9f7184092dc7cf6e9b100
#
_cell.length_a   1.000
_cell.length_b   1.000
_cell.length_c   1.000
_cell.angle_alpha   90.00
_cell.angle_beta   90.00
_cell.angle_gamma   90.00
#
_symmetry.space_group_name_H-M   'P 1'
#
loop_
_entity.id
_entity.type
_entity.pdbx_description
1 polymer ?
#
loop_
_entity_poly.entity_id
_entity_poly.type
_entity_poly.pdbx_seq_one_letter_code
_entity_poly.pdbx_strand_id
1 'polypeptide(L)'
;MNVLILAAGYATRLHPLTLTYAKPLIEVAGKPMINWVLDNLAPIPDIETVYVVTNNKFANDFRVWAADYYGHHPRFKIKIVNDGSTSDQDKRGAIGDIHYVMEAEHLFGTDLIVVAGDNLFSQPVDGFAIAGAKAPATIAVYDVGDFELVKKYNSISVDASGRITHFVEKSPNPESTLTGIALYYYRKDVLPLIDLYIQEGNNPDQPGRLIEWLFTRIPVATWQVPGLWFDIGGKESLDEANEVFKQFAHDS
;
A
#
# COMPACT_ATOMS: atom_id res chain seq x y z
N MET A 1 -12.57 4.62 10.65
CA MET A 1 -11.36 3.79 10.34
C MET A 1 -10.17 4.66 10.05
N ASN A 2 -8.96 4.12 10.14
CA ASN A 2 -7.76 4.85 9.77
C ASN A 2 -7.15 4.31 8.46
N VAL A 3 -6.35 5.13 7.80
CA VAL A 3 -5.56 4.73 6.63
C VAL A 3 -4.08 4.93 6.95
N LEU A 4 -3.24 3.99 6.56
CA LEU A 4 -1.78 4.08 6.62
C LEU A 4 -1.21 3.96 5.20
N ILE A 5 -0.54 5.02 4.75
CA ILE A 5 0.21 5.04 3.49
C ILE A 5 1.67 4.72 3.78
N LEU A 6 2.18 3.65 3.17
CA LEU A 6 3.58 3.25 3.27
C LEU A 6 4.43 4.07 2.29
N ALA A 7 5.32 4.87 2.81
CA ALA A 7 6.16 5.81 2.05
C ALA A 7 7.61 5.88 2.56
N ALA A 8 8.07 4.91 3.38
CA ALA A 8 9.39 4.91 3.99
C ALA A 8 10.48 4.24 3.13
N GLY A 9 10.12 3.67 1.97
CA GLY A 9 11.06 3.00 1.07
C GLY A 9 12.07 3.96 0.41
N TYR A 10 13.30 3.49 0.21
CA TYR A 10 14.39 4.27 -0.41
C TYR A 10 14.38 4.25 -1.94
N ALA A 11 13.59 3.37 -2.56
CA ALA A 11 13.35 3.25 -4.01
C ALA A 11 14.61 3.30 -4.88
N THR A 12 15.64 2.53 -4.50
CA THR A 12 16.97 2.54 -5.13
C THR A 12 16.97 2.22 -6.63
N ARG A 13 15.94 1.51 -7.13
CA ARG A 13 15.77 1.22 -8.56
C ARG A 13 15.44 2.43 -9.42
N LEU A 14 15.00 3.52 -8.81
CA LEU A 14 14.71 4.80 -9.48
C LEU A 14 15.85 5.83 -9.35
N HIS A 15 17.05 5.42 -8.86
CA HIS A 15 18.20 6.32 -8.85
C HIS A 15 18.56 6.79 -10.26
N PRO A 16 18.96 8.07 -10.45
CA PRO A 16 19.29 9.08 -9.41
C PRO A 16 18.07 9.87 -8.87
N LEU A 17 16.87 9.73 -9.44
CA LEU A 17 15.69 10.54 -9.11
C LEU A 17 15.36 10.48 -7.60
N THR A 18 15.34 9.29 -7.02
CA THR A 18 15.03 9.07 -5.61
C THR A 18 16.20 9.33 -4.64
N LEU A 19 17.32 9.84 -5.15
CA LEU A 19 18.35 10.41 -4.29
C LEU A 19 17.89 11.71 -3.62
N THR A 20 17.00 12.47 -4.27
CA THR A 20 16.54 13.78 -3.80
C THR A 20 15.02 13.87 -3.60
N TYR A 21 14.25 12.92 -4.16
CA TYR A 21 12.79 12.91 -4.07
C TYR A 21 12.29 11.59 -3.47
N ALA A 22 11.33 11.68 -2.54
CA ALA A 22 10.59 10.50 -2.10
C ALA A 22 9.75 9.96 -3.26
N LYS A 23 9.77 8.64 -3.49
CA LYS A 23 9.05 8.01 -4.61
C LYS A 23 7.57 8.40 -4.68
N PRO A 24 6.78 8.39 -3.58
CA PRO A 24 5.36 8.78 -3.64
C PRO A 24 5.11 10.25 -3.96
N LEU A 25 6.13 11.11 -3.88
CA LEU A 25 6.05 12.52 -4.25
C LEU A 25 6.45 12.80 -5.71
N ILE A 26 6.92 11.78 -6.45
CA ILE A 26 7.19 11.90 -7.89
C ILE A 26 5.86 12.07 -8.62
N GLU A 27 5.83 12.97 -9.59
CA GLU A 27 4.63 13.25 -10.37
C GLU A 27 4.39 12.18 -11.44
N VAL A 28 3.13 11.83 -11.59
CA VAL A 28 2.56 11.06 -12.71
C VAL A 28 1.41 11.88 -13.29
N ALA A 29 1.48 12.17 -14.57
CA ALA A 29 0.52 13.02 -15.28
C ALA A 29 0.26 14.37 -14.57
N GLY A 30 1.34 15.00 -14.04
CA GLY A 30 1.28 16.32 -13.42
C GLY A 30 0.80 16.35 -11.97
N LYS A 31 0.64 15.19 -11.31
CA LYS A 31 0.19 15.09 -9.94
C LYS A 31 1.03 14.06 -9.16
N PRO A 32 1.49 14.34 -7.91
CA PRO A 32 2.22 13.37 -7.10
C PRO A 32 1.49 12.02 -6.98
N MET A 33 2.22 10.90 -7.02
CA MET A 33 1.62 9.56 -6.92
C MET A 33 0.74 9.41 -5.68
N ILE A 34 1.16 9.96 -4.55
CA ILE A 34 0.39 9.91 -3.30
C ILE A 34 -0.96 10.64 -3.41
N ASN A 35 -1.07 11.68 -4.25
CA ASN A 35 -2.34 12.37 -4.49
C ASN A 35 -3.31 11.47 -5.26
N TRP A 36 -2.83 10.69 -6.24
CA TRP A 36 -3.63 9.67 -6.91
C TRP A 36 -4.17 8.63 -5.93
N VAL A 37 -3.34 8.19 -4.98
CA VAL A 37 -3.77 7.28 -3.91
C VAL A 37 -4.89 7.92 -3.08
N LEU A 38 -4.72 9.17 -2.64
CA LEU A 38 -5.70 9.89 -1.83
C LEU A 38 -7.03 10.13 -2.58
N ASP A 39 -6.97 10.49 -3.86
CA ASP A 39 -8.16 10.70 -4.68
C ASP A 39 -8.98 9.42 -4.82
N ASN A 40 -8.31 8.27 -5.01
CA ASN A 40 -8.98 6.97 -5.09
C ASN A 40 -9.53 6.47 -3.73
N LEU A 41 -8.95 6.90 -2.63
CA LEU A 41 -9.47 6.67 -1.28
C LEU A 41 -10.61 7.66 -0.92
N ALA A 42 -10.70 8.78 -1.62
CA ALA A 42 -11.61 9.86 -1.30
C ALA A 42 -13.10 9.44 -1.21
N PRO A 43 -13.64 8.52 -2.01
CA PRO A 43 -15.03 8.07 -1.88
C PRO A 43 -15.30 7.19 -0.65
N ILE A 44 -14.27 6.66 0.03
CA ILE A 44 -14.45 5.84 1.24
C ILE A 44 -14.98 6.74 2.37
N PRO A 45 -16.14 6.40 2.98
CA PRO A 45 -16.66 7.17 4.10
C PRO A 45 -15.87 6.91 5.40
N ASP A 46 -15.99 7.83 6.34
CA ASP A 46 -15.56 7.66 7.75
C ASP A 46 -14.05 7.37 7.93
N ILE A 47 -13.21 7.85 7.02
CA ILE A 47 -11.76 7.90 7.25
C ILE A 47 -11.48 9.00 8.29
N GLU A 48 -10.94 8.62 9.47
CA GLU A 48 -10.65 9.53 10.57
C GLU A 48 -9.33 10.26 10.37
N THR A 49 -8.26 9.49 10.10
CA THR A 49 -6.91 10.03 9.88
C THR A 49 -6.20 9.20 8.82
N VAL A 50 -5.47 9.87 7.95
CA VAL A 50 -4.52 9.26 7.01
C VAL A 50 -3.12 9.47 7.59
N TYR A 51 -2.48 8.38 8.01
CA TYR A 51 -1.08 8.37 8.42
C TYR A 51 -0.21 8.11 7.21
N VAL A 52 0.87 8.86 7.08
CA VAL A 52 1.89 8.62 6.05
C VAL A 52 3.19 8.31 6.77
N VAL A 53 3.61 7.04 6.76
CA VAL A 53 4.90 6.66 7.32
C VAL A 53 6.02 6.88 6.31
N THR A 54 7.06 7.57 6.73
CA THR A 54 8.22 7.89 5.90
C THR A 54 9.51 7.79 6.71
N ASN A 55 10.64 7.69 6.02
CA ASN A 55 11.96 7.68 6.63
C ASN A 55 12.44 9.10 7.02
N ASN A 56 13.51 9.16 7.81
CA ASN A 56 14.05 10.42 8.30
C ASN A 56 14.56 11.34 7.17
N LYS A 57 15.01 10.77 6.06
CA LYS A 57 15.52 11.52 4.91
C LYS A 57 14.45 12.41 4.28
N PHE A 58 13.23 11.91 4.14
CA PHE A 58 12.14 12.56 3.40
C PHE A 58 11.02 13.10 4.31
N ALA A 59 11.14 12.95 5.64
CA ALA A 59 10.09 13.37 6.57
C ALA A 59 9.71 14.85 6.42
N ASN A 60 10.67 15.72 6.11
CA ASN A 60 10.40 17.15 5.90
C ASN A 60 9.64 17.40 4.59
N ASP A 61 10.00 16.69 3.52
CA ASP A 61 9.36 16.84 2.20
C ASP A 61 7.88 16.43 2.28
N PHE A 62 7.58 15.35 2.99
CA PHE A 62 6.20 14.94 3.25
C PHE A 62 5.43 15.95 4.12
N ARG A 63 6.06 16.61 5.10
CA ARG A 63 5.39 17.68 5.86
C ARG A 63 5.05 18.88 5.00
N VAL A 64 5.97 19.29 4.11
CA VAL A 64 5.74 20.38 3.15
C VAL A 64 4.61 20.01 2.20
N TRP A 65 4.66 18.80 1.61
CA TRP A 65 3.60 18.28 0.75
C TRP A 65 2.25 18.23 1.48
N ALA A 66 2.19 17.72 2.70
CA ALA A 66 0.93 17.61 3.45
C ALA A 66 0.32 18.97 3.78
N ALA A 67 1.14 19.99 4.06
CA ALA A 67 0.67 21.36 4.30
C ALA A 67 0.07 21.97 3.02
N ASP A 68 0.73 21.77 1.87
CA ASP A 68 0.23 22.21 0.56
C ASP A 68 -1.05 21.47 0.17
N TYR A 69 -1.05 20.15 0.28
CA TYR A 69 -2.23 19.31 0.00
C TYR A 69 -3.45 19.74 0.83
N TYR A 70 -3.26 19.99 2.13
CA TYR A 70 -4.35 20.42 3.01
C TYR A 70 -4.94 21.80 2.63
N GLY A 71 -4.11 22.69 2.11
CA GLY A 71 -4.55 24.02 1.62
C GLY A 71 -5.51 23.92 0.42
N HIS A 72 -5.37 22.89 -0.41
CA HIS A 72 -6.16 22.70 -1.63
C HIS A 72 -7.26 21.62 -1.49
N HIS A 73 -7.03 20.60 -0.65
CA HIS A 73 -7.89 19.44 -0.48
C HIS A 73 -8.11 19.09 1.01
N PRO A 74 -8.91 19.86 1.77
CA PRO A 74 -9.05 19.71 3.24
C PRO A 74 -9.85 18.47 3.66
N ARG A 75 -9.98 17.46 2.79
CA ARG A 75 -10.81 16.28 3.03
C ARG A 75 -10.26 15.37 4.13
N PHE A 76 -8.94 15.14 4.13
CA PHE A 76 -8.31 14.21 5.06
C PHE A 76 -7.49 14.92 6.12
N LYS A 77 -7.60 14.45 7.37
CA LYS A 77 -6.60 14.76 8.40
C LYS A 77 -5.36 13.90 8.12
N ILE A 78 -4.30 14.53 7.60
CA ILE A 78 -3.04 13.85 7.29
C ILE A 78 -2.06 14.00 8.46
N LYS A 79 -1.41 12.90 8.86
CA LYS A 79 -0.35 12.89 9.86
C LYS A 79 0.89 12.19 9.32
N ILE A 80 2.01 12.91 9.28
CA ILE A 80 3.31 12.36 8.85
C ILE A 80 3.99 11.71 10.05
N VAL A 81 4.34 10.43 9.90
CA VAL A 81 5.05 9.64 10.91
C VAL A 81 6.44 9.32 10.37
N ASN A 82 7.48 9.80 11.06
CA ASN A 82 8.87 9.48 10.72
C ASN A 82 9.26 8.19 11.44
N ASP A 83 9.63 7.14 10.70
CA ASP A 83 10.04 5.85 11.25
C ASP A 83 11.43 5.88 11.91
N GLY A 84 12.18 6.97 11.68
CA GLY A 84 13.53 7.21 12.22
C GLY A 84 14.64 6.56 11.41
N SER A 85 14.35 5.74 10.39
CA SER A 85 15.39 5.13 9.56
C SER A 85 16.12 6.18 8.72
N THR A 86 17.43 5.98 8.53
CA THR A 86 18.32 6.94 7.86
C THR A 86 18.91 6.40 6.56
N SER A 87 18.80 5.10 6.35
CA SER A 87 19.34 4.38 5.19
C SER A 87 18.54 3.10 4.89
N ASP A 88 18.78 2.48 3.74
CA ASP A 88 18.16 1.19 3.39
C ASP A 88 18.64 0.03 4.31
N GLN A 89 19.78 0.20 5.03
CA GLN A 89 20.29 -0.80 5.94
C GLN A 89 19.57 -0.81 7.31
N ASP A 90 19.05 0.33 7.76
CA ASP A 90 18.39 0.46 9.06
C ASP A 90 16.85 0.62 8.94
N LYS A 91 16.31 0.44 7.73
CA LYS A 91 14.85 0.49 7.48
C LYS A 91 14.12 -0.55 8.33
N ARG A 92 12.93 -0.21 8.78
CA ARG A 92 12.06 -1.12 9.54
C ARG A 92 11.43 -2.20 8.65
N GLY A 93 11.29 -1.92 7.34
CA GLY A 93 10.49 -2.72 6.42
C GLY A 93 8.99 -2.40 6.52
N ALA A 94 8.23 -2.78 5.48
CA ALA A 94 6.83 -2.37 5.38
C ALA A 94 5.97 -2.85 6.55
N ILE A 95 6.13 -4.10 7.02
CA ILE A 95 5.38 -4.62 8.16
C ILE A 95 5.88 -3.99 9.47
N GLY A 96 7.20 -3.75 9.57
CA GLY A 96 7.80 -3.02 10.68
C GLY A 96 7.27 -1.58 10.78
N ASP A 97 7.06 -0.92 9.66
CA ASP A 97 6.47 0.42 9.60
C ASP A 97 5.00 0.41 10.02
N ILE A 98 4.22 -0.60 9.57
CA ILE A 98 2.83 -0.78 10.02
C ILE A 98 2.79 -0.93 11.54
N HIS A 99 3.59 -1.84 12.09
CA HIS A 99 3.66 -2.09 13.54
C HIS A 99 4.09 -0.83 14.30
N TYR A 100 5.14 -0.14 13.84
CA TYR A 100 5.63 1.08 14.46
C TYR A 100 4.55 2.18 14.53
N VAL A 101 3.80 2.40 13.44
CA VAL A 101 2.72 3.41 13.43
C VAL A 101 1.57 2.98 14.33
N MET A 102 1.20 1.69 14.34
CA MET A 102 0.16 1.18 15.23
C MET A 102 0.48 1.44 16.70
N GLU A 103 1.74 1.20 17.11
CA GLU A 103 2.20 1.47 18.49
C GLU A 103 2.26 2.96 18.79
N ALA A 104 2.93 3.75 17.91
CA ALA A 104 3.16 5.17 18.14
C ALA A 104 1.85 5.99 18.16
N GLU A 105 0.85 5.57 17.40
CA GLU A 105 -0.43 6.27 17.23
C GLU A 105 -1.61 5.57 17.92
N HIS A 106 -1.36 4.48 18.65
CA HIS A 106 -2.36 3.72 19.41
C HIS A 106 -3.55 3.23 18.55
N LEU A 107 -3.28 2.63 17.40
CA LEU A 107 -4.30 2.31 16.37
C LEU A 107 -5.06 0.99 16.59
N PHE A 108 -4.86 0.28 17.70
CA PHE A 108 -5.46 -1.04 17.95
C PHE A 108 -7.00 -1.04 18.13
N GLY A 109 -7.62 0.13 18.22
CA GLY A 109 -9.06 0.26 18.51
C GLY A 109 -9.96 0.39 17.28
N THR A 110 -9.40 0.60 16.07
CA THR A 110 -10.15 0.89 14.84
C THR A 110 -9.60 0.08 13.68
N ASP A 111 -10.44 -0.18 12.67
CA ASP A 111 -10.02 -0.86 11.45
C ASP A 111 -8.97 -0.02 10.72
N LEU A 112 -8.04 -0.69 10.03
CA LEU A 112 -6.91 -0.09 9.35
C LEU A 112 -6.87 -0.51 7.88
N ILE A 113 -6.87 0.48 6.97
CA ILE A 113 -6.47 0.29 5.57
C ILE A 113 -4.98 0.62 5.47
N VAL A 114 -4.20 -0.26 4.84
CA VAL A 114 -2.80 -0.04 4.52
C VAL A 114 -2.63 -0.04 3.01
N VAL A 115 -1.97 0.99 2.48
CA VAL A 115 -1.72 1.12 1.04
C VAL A 115 -0.29 1.61 0.78
N ALA A 116 0.37 1.10 -0.25
CA ALA A 116 1.65 1.66 -0.68
C ALA A 116 1.44 3.00 -1.40
N GLY A 117 2.27 3.99 -1.06
CA GLY A 117 2.15 5.35 -1.59
C GLY A 117 2.54 5.50 -3.07
N ASP A 118 2.96 4.43 -3.71
CA ASP A 118 3.33 4.32 -5.12
C ASP A 118 2.39 3.45 -5.96
N ASN A 119 1.27 3.00 -5.37
CA ASN A 119 0.21 2.31 -6.08
C ASN A 119 -0.66 3.30 -6.84
N LEU A 120 -0.77 3.13 -8.14
CA LEU A 120 -1.66 3.94 -8.97
C LEU A 120 -2.88 3.12 -9.37
N PHE A 121 -4.07 3.67 -9.13
CA PHE A 121 -5.35 3.10 -9.53
C PHE A 121 -6.04 4.07 -10.49
N SER A 122 -6.64 3.55 -11.56
CA SER A 122 -7.40 4.38 -12.52
C SER A 122 -8.83 4.65 -12.07
N GLN A 123 -9.31 3.96 -11.04
CA GLN A 123 -10.68 4.06 -10.52
C GLN A 123 -10.68 4.08 -8.98
N PRO A 124 -11.71 4.66 -8.35
CA PRO A 124 -11.88 4.64 -6.90
C PRO A 124 -11.88 3.24 -6.29
N VAL A 125 -11.39 3.15 -5.06
CA VAL A 125 -11.27 1.88 -4.30
C VAL A 125 -12.26 1.79 -3.12
N ASP A 126 -13.36 2.54 -3.15
CA ASP A 126 -14.38 2.54 -2.09
C ASP A 126 -15.03 1.16 -1.88
N GLY A 127 -15.22 0.39 -2.95
CA GLY A 127 -15.67 -0.99 -2.87
C GLY A 127 -14.76 -1.90 -2.04
N PHE A 128 -13.47 -1.56 -1.93
CA PHE A 128 -12.50 -2.28 -1.10
C PHE A 128 -12.84 -2.18 0.40
N ALA A 129 -13.19 -0.99 0.88
CA ALA A 129 -13.56 -0.79 2.29
C ALA A 129 -14.84 -1.58 2.63
N ILE A 130 -15.83 -1.61 1.71
CA ILE A 130 -17.07 -2.40 1.87
C ILE A 130 -16.76 -3.90 1.93
N ALA A 131 -15.86 -4.39 1.09
CA ALA A 131 -15.43 -5.79 1.10
C ALA A 131 -14.63 -6.12 2.35
N GLY A 132 -13.70 -5.25 2.74
CA GLY A 132 -12.82 -5.39 3.89
C GLY A 132 -13.54 -5.54 5.21
N ALA A 133 -14.62 -4.79 5.40
CA ALA A 133 -15.43 -4.87 6.62
C ALA A 133 -16.11 -6.24 6.84
N LYS A 134 -16.20 -7.09 5.80
CA LYS A 134 -16.88 -8.40 5.84
C LYS A 134 -15.96 -9.55 6.24
N ALA A 135 -14.65 -9.35 6.26
CA ALA A 135 -13.68 -10.40 6.59
C ALA A 135 -12.67 -9.90 7.62
N PRO A 136 -12.01 -10.79 8.39
CA PRO A 136 -10.97 -10.38 9.34
C PRO A 136 -9.83 -9.60 8.69
N ALA A 137 -9.37 -10.06 7.52
CA ALA A 137 -8.41 -9.36 6.68
C ALA A 137 -8.81 -9.50 5.21
N THR A 138 -8.49 -8.49 4.40
CA THR A 138 -8.74 -8.47 2.95
C THR A 138 -7.54 -7.87 2.24
N ILE A 139 -7.14 -8.47 1.12
CA ILE A 139 -6.13 -7.93 0.22
C ILE A 139 -6.76 -7.61 -1.13
N ALA A 140 -6.38 -6.48 -1.71
CA ALA A 140 -6.72 -6.20 -3.09
C ALA A 140 -5.88 -7.07 -4.04
N VAL A 141 -6.51 -7.56 -5.11
CA VAL A 141 -5.87 -8.42 -6.11
C VAL A 141 -6.07 -7.87 -7.51
N TYR A 142 -5.12 -8.18 -8.38
CA TYR A 142 -5.15 -7.79 -9.79
C TYR A 142 -4.69 -8.96 -10.65
N ASP A 143 -5.38 -9.20 -11.77
CA ASP A 143 -4.96 -10.19 -12.76
C ASP A 143 -4.04 -9.51 -13.77
N VAL A 144 -2.75 -9.80 -13.70
CA VAL A 144 -1.75 -9.21 -14.60
C VAL A 144 -1.69 -9.92 -15.96
N GLY A 145 -2.37 -11.07 -16.11
CA GLY A 145 -2.47 -11.81 -17.38
C GLY A 145 -1.15 -12.44 -17.86
N ASP A 146 -0.07 -12.36 -17.07
CA ASP A 146 1.28 -12.80 -17.44
C ASP A 146 1.99 -13.47 -16.26
N PHE A 147 2.34 -14.74 -16.40
CA PHE A 147 3.05 -15.52 -15.38
C PHE A 147 4.46 -14.98 -15.08
N GLU A 148 5.16 -14.38 -16.05
CA GLU A 148 6.48 -13.81 -15.82
C GLU A 148 6.41 -12.53 -14.97
N LEU A 149 5.33 -11.75 -15.12
CA LEU A 149 5.08 -10.60 -14.25
C LEU A 149 4.77 -11.03 -12.81
N VAL A 150 3.97 -12.08 -12.61
CA VAL A 150 3.61 -12.59 -11.27
C VAL A 150 4.85 -12.99 -10.47
N LYS A 151 5.91 -13.51 -11.11
CA LYS A 151 7.18 -13.85 -10.42
C LYS A 151 7.84 -12.65 -9.73
N LYS A 152 7.52 -11.42 -10.15
CA LYS A 152 8.03 -10.19 -9.52
C LYS A 152 7.24 -9.78 -8.28
N TYR A 153 6.02 -10.31 -8.15
CA TYR A 153 5.06 -10.00 -7.08
C TYR A 153 4.83 -11.22 -6.19
N ASN A 154 3.60 -11.67 -6.10
CA ASN A 154 3.20 -12.87 -5.37
C ASN A 154 2.18 -13.65 -6.20
N SER A 155 2.11 -14.96 -5.97
CA SER A 155 1.15 -15.85 -6.59
C SER A 155 0.03 -16.16 -5.62
N ILE A 156 -1.22 -15.96 -6.04
CA ILE A 156 -2.41 -16.16 -5.21
C ILE A 156 -3.36 -17.14 -5.91
N SER A 157 -3.88 -18.11 -5.14
CA SER A 157 -5.06 -18.89 -5.51
C SER A 157 -6.18 -18.63 -4.52
N VAL A 158 -7.41 -18.61 -5.01
CA VAL A 158 -8.61 -18.34 -4.21
C VAL A 158 -9.66 -19.43 -4.41
N ASP A 159 -10.50 -19.63 -3.41
CA ASP A 159 -11.69 -20.49 -3.53
C ASP A 159 -12.87 -19.74 -4.21
N ALA A 160 -13.99 -20.44 -4.41
CA ALA A 160 -15.19 -19.87 -5.03
C ALA A 160 -15.81 -18.71 -4.24
N SER A 161 -15.44 -18.52 -2.97
CA SER A 161 -15.88 -17.39 -2.14
C SER A 161 -14.93 -16.18 -2.18
N GLY A 162 -13.82 -16.28 -2.94
CA GLY A 162 -12.77 -15.26 -3.00
C GLY A 162 -11.83 -15.27 -1.79
N ARG A 163 -11.77 -16.38 -1.02
CA ARG A 163 -10.84 -16.53 0.08
C ARG A 163 -9.52 -17.11 -0.42
N ILE A 164 -8.39 -16.62 0.10
CA ILE A 164 -7.06 -17.14 -0.22
C ILE A 164 -6.94 -18.59 0.24
N THR A 165 -6.52 -19.45 -0.67
CA THR A 165 -6.19 -20.86 -0.43
C THR A 165 -4.70 -21.14 -0.60
N HIS A 166 -4.01 -20.30 -1.37
CA HIS A 166 -2.57 -20.38 -1.59
C HIS A 166 -2.00 -18.97 -1.77
N PHE A 167 -0.87 -18.70 -1.14
CA PHE A 167 -0.14 -17.43 -1.26
C PHE A 167 1.37 -17.68 -1.15
N VAL A 168 2.12 -17.25 -2.14
CA VAL A 168 3.60 -17.31 -2.13
C VAL A 168 4.19 -16.02 -2.64
N GLU A 169 4.95 -15.35 -1.78
CA GLU A 169 5.69 -14.14 -2.15
C GLU A 169 6.84 -14.50 -3.11
N LYS A 170 6.86 -13.85 -4.28
CA LYS A 170 7.87 -14.04 -5.35
C LYS A 170 8.05 -15.51 -5.76
N SER A 171 6.96 -16.21 -6.00
CA SER A 171 6.99 -17.60 -6.46
C SER A 171 7.75 -17.74 -7.79
N PRO A 172 8.74 -18.65 -7.87
CA PRO A 172 9.40 -18.95 -9.15
C PRO A 172 8.48 -19.70 -10.13
N ASN A 173 7.44 -20.37 -9.61
CA ASN A 173 6.48 -21.15 -10.37
C ASN A 173 5.05 -20.73 -9.96
N PRO A 174 4.54 -19.58 -10.42
CA PRO A 174 3.20 -19.14 -10.08
C PRO A 174 2.14 -20.05 -10.71
N GLU A 175 1.07 -20.33 -9.96
CA GLU A 175 -0.04 -21.19 -10.40
C GLU A 175 -1.19 -20.41 -11.04
N SER A 176 -1.19 -19.07 -10.90
CA SER A 176 -2.18 -18.17 -11.48
C SER A 176 -1.53 -16.85 -11.91
N THR A 177 -2.23 -16.08 -12.74
CA THR A 177 -1.83 -14.71 -13.11
C THR A 177 -2.38 -13.66 -12.13
N LEU A 178 -3.10 -14.11 -11.08
CA LEU A 178 -3.62 -13.26 -10.03
C LEU A 178 -2.50 -12.91 -9.04
N THR A 179 -2.34 -11.62 -8.75
CA THR A 179 -1.39 -11.14 -7.75
C THR A 179 -2.09 -10.27 -6.71
N GLY A 180 -1.62 -10.33 -5.48
CA GLY A 180 -1.99 -9.39 -4.44
C GLY A 180 -1.18 -8.12 -4.56
N ILE A 181 -1.84 -7.01 -4.39
CA ILE A 181 -1.22 -5.69 -4.44
C ILE A 181 -1.17 -5.07 -3.05
N ALA A 182 -0.32 -4.06 -2.88
CA ALA A 182 -0.13 -3.43 -1.57
C ALA A 182 -1.30 -2.48 -1.22
N LEU A 183 -2.50 -3.06 -1.10
CA LEU A 183 -3.72 -2.47 -0.55
C LEU A 183 -4.38 -3.52 0.33
N TYR A 184 -4.37 -3.31 1.65
CA TYR A 184 -4.80 -4.25 2.67
C TYR A 184 -5.85 -3.61 3.57
N TYR A 185 -6.82 -4.40 4.01
CA TYR A 185 -7.77 -4.04 5.05
C TYR A 185 -7.59 -5.01 6.23
N TYR A 186 -7.33 -4.48 7.40
CA TYR A 186 -7.25 -5.23 8.65
C TYR A 186 -8.32 -4.73 9.60
N ARG A 187 -9.22 -5.61 10.02
CA ARG A 187 -10.15 -5.28 11.09
C ARG A 187 -9.37 -5.14 12.41
N LYS A 188 -9.90 -4.32 13.30
CA LYS A 188 -9.28 -4.03 14.61
C LYS A 188 -8.93 -5.27 15.43
N ASP A 189 -9.73 -6.34 15.29
CA ASP A 189 -9.51 -7.61 15.99
C ASP A 189 -8.34 -8.43 15.41
N VAL A 190 -7.85 -8.08 14.22
CA VAL A 190 -6.68 -8.70 13.56
C VAL A 190 -5.37 -7.94 13.88
N LEU A 191 -5.44 -6.67 14.23
CA LEU A 191 -4.24 -5.86 14.47
C LEU A 191 -3.27 -6.45 15.51
N PRO A 192 -3.72 -7.11 16.59
CA PRO A 192 -2.80 -7.82 17.49
C PRO A 192 -2.00 -8.96 16.85
N LEU A 193 -2.47 -9.51 15.71
CA LEU A 193 -1.71 -10.52 14.97
C LEU A 193 -0.51 -9.92 14.21
N ILE A 194 -0.54 -8.63 13.87
CA ILE A 194 0.59 -7.93 13.29
C ILE A 194 1.71 -7.78 14.34
N ASP A 195 1.35 -7.44 15.57
CA ASP A 195 2.28 -7.42 16.71
C ASP A 195 2.88 -8.82 16.96
N LEU A 196 2.05 -9.86 16.98
CA LEU A 196 2.51 -11.25 17.12
C LEU A 196 3.48 -11.66 15.99
N TYR A 197 3.20 -11.26 14.74
CA TYR A 197 4.08 -11.51 13.60
C TYR A 197 5.50 -10.98 13.83
N ILE A 198 5.61 -9.76 14.36
CA ILE A 198 6.90 -9.12 14.68
C ILE A 198 7.55 -9.82 15.88
N GLN A 199 6.80 -10.13 16.93
CA GLN A 199 7.32 -10.81 18.14
C GLN A 199 7.86 -12.21 17.85
N GLU A 200 7.28 -12.94 16.89
CA GLU A 200 7.80 -14.24 16.42
C GLU A 200 9.11 -14.12 15.61
N GLY A 201 9.62 -12.90 15.34
CA GLY A 201 10.86 -12.65 14.58
C GLY A 201 10.72 -12.88 13.08
N ASN A 202 9.51 -12.82 12.53
CA ASN A 202 9.26 -12.94 11.10
C ASN A 202 9.84 -11.74 10.32
N ASN A 203 10.10 -11.94 9.02
CA ASN A 203 10.70 -10.90 8.18
C ASN A 203 9.73 -9.72 7.95
N PRO A 204 10.08 -8.49 8.39
CA PRO A 204 9.19 -7.33 8.33
C PRO A 204 9.21 -6.59 6.99
N ASP A 205 10.05 -6.98 6.02
CA ASP A 205 10.39 -6.13 4.86
C ASP A 205 9.25 -6.05 3.84
N GLN A 206 8.62 -7.17 3.48
CA GLN A 206 7.63 -7.23 2.40
C GLN A 206 6.22 -7.45 2.96
N PRO A 207 5.24 -6.57 2.65
CA PRO A 207 3.92 -6.64 3.26
C PRO A 207 3.15 -7.92 2.88
N GLY A 208 3.43 -8.53 1.70
CA GLY A 208 2.85 -9.81 1.29
C GLY A 208 3.20 -10.96 2.23
N ARG A 209 4.36 -10.93 2.91
CA ARG A 209 4.74 -11.95 3.90
C ARG A 209 3.80 -12.00 5.11
N LEU A 210 3.22 -10.87 5.48
CA LEU A 210 2.20 -10.86 6.52
C LEU A 210 0.94 -11.60 6.05
N ILE A 211 0.53 -11.41 4.80
CA ILE A 211 -0.61 -12.15 4.22
C ILE A 211 -0.31 -13.65 4.14
N GLU A 212 0.91 -14.03 3.69
CA GLU A 212 1.38 -15.41 3.65
C GLU A 212 1.34 -16.09 5.03
N TRP A 213 1.62 -15.35 6.09
CA TRP A 213 1.52 -15.83 7.47
C TRP A 213 0.08 -15.85 8.00
N LEU A 214 -0.73 -14.82 7.67
CA LEU A 214 -2.10 -14.67 8.16
C LEU A 214 -3.06 -15.70 7.57
N PHE A 215 -3.00 -15.99 6.25
CA PHE A 215 -4.01 -16.84 5.60
C PHE A 215 -4.04 -18.26 6.13
N THR A 216 -2.96 -18.73 6.75
CA THR A 216 -2.89 -20.04 7.42
C THR A 216 -3.52 -20.03 8.82
N ARG A 217 -3.84 -18.84 9.38
CA ARG A 217 -4.34 -18.65 10.75
C ARG A 217 -5.76 -18.10 10.81
N ILE A 218 -6.10 -17.24 9.87
CA ILE A 218 -7.42 -16.60 9.77
C ILE A 218 -7.87 -16.58 8.31
N PRO A 219 -9.19 -16.48 8.05
CA PRO A 219 -9.68 -16.23 6.70
C PRO A 219 -9.19 -14.87 6.17
N VAL A 220 -8.51 -14.88 5.02
CA VAL A 220 -8.15 -13.68 4.28
C VAL A 220 -8.95 -13.66 2.99
N ALA A 221 -9.77 -12.62 2.80
CA ALA A 221 -10.55 -12.42 1.60
C ALA A 221 -9.76 -11.63 0.54
N THR A 222 -10.22 -11.71 -0.70
CA THR A 222 -9.68 -10.89 -1.80
C THR A 222 -10.74 -9.94 -2.34
N TRP A 223 -10.29 -8.83 -2.90
CA TRP A 223 -11.11 -7.89 -3.65
C TRP A 223 -10.42 -7.53 -4.96
N GLN A 224 -11.12 -7.70 -6.08
CA GLN A 224 -10.59 -7.39 -7.40
C GLN A 224 -10.56 -5.88 -7.62
N VAL A 225 -9.39 -5.33 -7.95
CA VAL A 225 -9.22 -3.92 -8.30
C VAL A 225 -9.96 -3.61 -9.60
N PRO A 226 -10.81 -2.58 -9.64
CA PRO A 226 -11.43 -2.14 -10.89
C PRO A 226 -10.45 -1.35 -11.75
N GLY A 227 -10.66 -1.41 -13.07
CA GLY A 227 -9.86 -0.66 -14.02
C GLY A 227 -8.38 -1.08 -14.07
N LEU A 228 -7.49 -0.10 -14.12
CA LEU A 228 -6.05 -0.33 -14.21
C LEU A 228 -5.36 -0.14 -12.87
N TRP A 229 -4.34 -0.94 -12.64
CA TRP A 229 -3.39 -0.80 -11.55
C TRP A 229 -1.96 -0.75 -12.09
N PHE A 230 -1.14 0.15 -11.54
CA PHE A 230 0.29 0.25 -11.84
C PHE A 230 1.11 0.26 -10.56
N ASP A 231 2.17 -0.56 -10.55
CA ASP A 231 3.28 -0.48 -9.59
C ASP A 231 4.47 0.19 -10.30
N ILE A 232 4.91 1.32 -9.76
CA ILE A 232 6.04 2.05 -10.33
C ILE A 232 7.35 1.41 -9.84
N GLY A 233 7.75 0.33 -10.46
CA GLY A 233 8.96 -0.41 -10.10
C GLY A 233 10.27 0.20 -10.60
N GLY A 234 10.23 1.05 -11.63
CA GLY A 234 11.39 1.64 -12.30
C GLY A 234 11.01 2.73 -13.28
N LYS A 235 12.02 3.21 -14.05
CA LYS A 235 11.81 4.32 -14.99
C LYS A 235 10.81 3.96 -16.09
N GLU A 236 10.88 2.76 -16.66
CA GLU A 236 9.98 2.33 -17.75
C GLU A 236 8.52 2.35 -17.28
N SER A 237 8.21 1.79 -16.10
CA SER A 237 6.86 1.81 -15.56
C SER A 237 6.40 3.22 -15.16
N LEU A 238 7.32 4.12 -14.78
CA LEU A 238 7.02 5.52 -14.53
C LEU A 238 6.64 6.25 -15.84
N ASP A 239 7.41 6.05 -16.91
CA ASP A 239 7.16 6.64 -18.22
C ASP A 239 5.83 6.13 -18.80
N GLU A 240 5.55 4.84 -18.71
CA GLU A 240 4.28 4.24 -19.13
C GLU A 240 3.09 4.79 -18.33
N ALA A 241 3.22 4.84 -16.99
CA ALA A 241 2.17 5.40 -16.13
C ALA A 241 1.88 6.87 -16.46
N ASN A 242 2.92 7.68 -16.74
CA ASN A 242 2.75 9.07 -17.17
C ASN A 242 1.88 9.18 -18.42
N GLU A 243 2.08 8.31 -19.42
CA GLU A 243 1.27 8.35 -20.64
C GLU A 243 -0.16 7.87 -20.39
N VAL A 244 -0.33 6.76 -19.67
CA VAL A 244 -1.65 6.17 -19.42
C VAL A 244 -2.50 7.07 -18.52
N PHE A 245 -1.91 7.68 -17.49
CA PHE A 245 -2.67 8.47 -16.51
C PHE A 245 -3.03 9.88 -16.99
N LYS A 246 -2.49 10.36 -18.13
CA LYS A 246 -2.93 11.63 -18.75
C LYS A 246 -4.43 11.66 -19.03
N GLN A 247 -5.03 10.53 -19.42
CA GLN A 247 -6.46 10.44 -19.70
C GLN A 247 -7.34 10.58 -18.44
N PHE A 248 -6.80 10.32 -17.26
CA PHE A 248 -7.50 10.42 -15.98
C PHE A 248 -7.21 11.74 -15.23
N ALA A 249 -6.24 12.56 -15.73
CA ALA A 249 -5.83 13.78 -15.07
C ALA A 249 -6.84 14.94 -15.22
N HIS A 250 -7.79 14.84 -16.15
CA HIS A 250 -8.74 15.92 -16.47
C HIS A 250 -10.03 15.88 -15.65
N ASP A 251 -10.27 14.84 -14.87
CA ASP A 251 -11.50 14.63 -14.10
C ASP A 251 -11.33 14.91 -12.59
N SER A 252 -10.25 15.62 -12.19
CA SER A 252 -9.86 15.82 -10.76
C SER A 252 -9.97 17.28 -10.33
#